data_1270fddfaac848a3282a4fe4c837d09e
#
_entry.id   1270fddfaac848a3282a4fe4c837d09e
#
_cell.length_a   1.000
_cell.length_b   1.000
_cell.length_c   1.000
_cell.angle_alpha   90.00
_cell.angle_beta   90.00
_cell.angle_gamma   90.00
#
_symmetry.space_group_name_H-M   'P 1'
#
loop_
_entity.id
_entity.type
_entity.pdbx_description
1 polymer ?
#
loop_
_entity_poly.entity_id
_entity_poly.type
_entity_poly.pdbx_seq_one_letter_code
_entity_poly.pdbx_strand_id
1 'polypeptide(L)'
;CKTLGPILEKLAGEYNGAFVLGKVDVDKEQQVGAAFQIRSVPTVFLMKDGQIVDGFPGVIPEAQLRAFLSQHGIEPAAAVAESVDSIQAAPELSAQEQVDVARAAIAAEPDKDELKLDLALALLATGSTDEAAGLIEGLPANLATDDRAVRATARIGFASALAGAPASSELDARIAANAADLEARHLRGVHHLLAGQDEAALEQFIAMLAADRNFADGLPRKALIDAFRVIEDEDLVSRYRRKMSSLLF
;
A
#
# COMPACT_ATOMS: atom_id res chain seq x y z
N CYS A 1 10.04 -12.27 -17.65
CA CYS A 1 9.17 -11.29 -16.93
C CYS A 1 9.89 -10.63 -15.74
N LYS A 2 10.60 -11.38 -14.90
CA LYS A 2 11.24 -10.81 -13.68
C LYS A 2 12.32 -9.74 -13.98
N THR A 3 12.92 -9.73 -15.16
CA THR A 3 13.96 -8.75 -15.54
C THR A 3 13.39 -7.56 -16.29
N LEU A 4 12.39 -7.77 -17.15
CA LEU A 4 11.82 -6.74 -18.01
C LEU A 4 10.83 -5.83 -17.24
N GLY A 5 10.04 -6.42 -16.34
CA GLY A 5 9.03 -5.68 -15.55
C GLY A 5 9.60 -4.45 -14.85
N PRO A 6 10.64 -4.59 -14.00
CA PRO A 6 11.24 -3.47 -13.29
C PRO A 6 11.80 -2.38 -14.22
N ILE A 7 12.34 -2.75 -15.39
CA ILE A 7 12.86 -1.79 -16.37
C ILE A 7 11.71 -0.98 -16.99
N LEU A 8 10.62 -1.63 -17.36
CA LEU A 8 9.44 -0.94 -17.92
C LEU A 8 8.75 -0.05 -16.88
N GLU A 9 8.67 -0.47 -15.63
CA GLU A 9 8.12 0.32 -14.53
C GLU A 9 8.96 1.57 -14.26
N LYS A 10 10.29 1.41 -14.25
CA LYS A 10 11.23 2.53 -14.13
C LYS A 10 11.04 3.52 -15.28
N LEU A 11 10.96 3.03 -16.52
CA LEU A 11 10.74 3.87 -17.70
C LEU A 11 9.37 4.56 -17.65
N ALA A 12 8.32 3.88 -17.21
CA ALA A 12 7.00 4.50 -17.08
C ALA A 12 7.03 5.66 -16.06
N GLY A 13 7.78 5.52 -14.96
CA GLY A 13 8.01 6.61 -14.02
C GLY A 13 8.83 7.76 -14.59
N GLU A 14 9.93 7.46 -15.32
CA GLU A 14 10.79 8.50 -15.92
C GLU A 14 10.10 9.27 -17.07
N TYR A 15 9.20 8.61 -17.79
CA TYR A 15 8.44 9.21 -18.88
C TYR A 15 7.18 9.94 -18.42
N ASN A 16 6.89 9.94 -17.11
CA ASN A 16 5.91 10.77 -16.43
C ASN A 16 4.57 10.91 -17.18
N GLY A 17 3.96 9.77 -17.50
CA GLY A 17 2.62 9.73 -18.13
C GLY A 17 2.63 9.80 -19.67
N ALA A 18 3.79 9.88 -20.34
CA ALA A 18 3.88 9.81 -21.80
C ALA A 18 3.36 8.46 -22.36
N PHE A 19 3.34 7.41 -21.52
CA PHE A 19 2.66 6.15 -21.78
C PHE A 19 2.19 5.49 -20.47
N VAL A 20 1.24 4.57 -20.58
CA VAL A 20 0.73 3.75 -19.46
C VAL A 20 1.21 2.32 -19.62
N LEU A 21 1.83 1.74 -18.60
CA LEU A 21 2.24 0.34 -18.58
C LEU A 21 1.11 -0.54 -18.07
N GLY A 22 0.55 -1.39 -18.93
CA GLY A 22 -0.38 -2.45 -18.55
C GLY A 22 0.34 -3.80 -18.50
N LYS A 23 0.15 -4.59 -17.44
CA LYS A 23 0.66 -5.96 -17.33
C LYS A 23 -0.50 -6.94 -17.42
N VAL A 24 -0.37 -7.94 -18.28
CA VAL A 24 -1.38 -8.98 -18.49
C VAL A 24 -0.75 -10.35 -18.21
N ASP A 25 -1.39 -11.12 -17.37
CA ASP A 25 -1.03 -12.52 -17.11
C ASP A 25 -1.78 -13.41 -18.11
N VAL A 26 -1.05 -13.90 -19.11
CA VAL A 26 -1.65 -14.72 -20.18
C VAL A 26 -2.08 -16.11 -19.72
N ASP A 27 -1.60 -16.59 -18.59
CA ASP A 27 -2.05 -17.86 -18.00
C ASP A 27 -3.45 -17.70 -17.39
N LYS A 28 -3.78 -16.50 -16.88
CA LYS A 28 -5.09 -16.13 -16.36
C LYS A 28 -6.02 -15.61 -17.47
N GLU A 29 -5.49 -14.83 -18.39
CA GLU A 29 -6.22 -14.16 -19.47
C GLU A 29 -5.97 -14.85 -20.82
N GLN A 30 -6.35 -16.11 -20.94
CA GLN A 30 -6.11 -16.93 -22.13
C GLN A 30 -6.73 -16.36 -23.41
N GLN A 31 -7.86 -15.64 -23.30
CA GLN A 31 -8.50 -14.98 -24.43
C GLN A 31 -7.63 -13.87 -25.00
N VAL A 32 -6.93 -13.11 -24.14
CA VAL A 32 -5.98 -12.08 -24.57
C VAL A 32 -4.79 -12.73 -25.25
N GLY A 33 -4.23 -13.80 -24.67
CA GLY A 33 -3.13 -14.56 -25.27
C GLY A 33 -3.45 -15.05 -26.69
N ALA A 34 -4.66 -15.55 -26.90
CA ALA A 34 -5.12 -16.03 -28.20
C ALA A 34 -5.39 -14.89 -29.19
N ALA A 35 -6.07 -13.82 -28.75
CA ALA A 35 -6.40 -12.67 -29.58
C ALA A 35 -5.15 -11.94 -30.13
N PHE A 36 -4.11 -11.84 -29.29
CA PHE A 36 -2.84 -11.20 -29.64
C PHE A 36 -1.80 -12.18 -30.21
N GLN A 37 -2.17 -13.45 -30.42
CA GLN A 37 -1.30 -14.52 -30.95
C GLN A 37 0.06 -14.62 -30.24
N ILE A 38 0.04 -14.50 -28.89
CA ILE A 38 1.25 -14.52 -28.06
C ILE A 38 1.87 -15.91 -28.09
N ARG A 39 3.09 -16.03 -28.63
CA ARG A 39 3.83 -17.30 -28.77
C ARG A 39 4.91 -17.48 -27.72
N SER A 40 5.28 -16.39 -27.03
CA SER A 40 6.34 -16.41 -26.03
C SER A 40 6.10 -15.32 -24.98
N VAL A 41 6.55 -15.54 -23.74
CA VAL A 41 6.54 -14.56 -22.66
C VAL A 41 7.97 -14.27 -22.20
N PRO A 42 8.31 -13.00 -21.98
CA PRO A 42 7.46 -11.82 -22.16
C PRO A 42 7.32 -11.40 -23.63
N THR A 43 6.19 -10.84 -24.00
CA THR A 43 5.97 -10.09 -25.25
C THR A 43 5.43 -8.71 -24.89
N VAL A 44 5.95 -7.67 -25.51
CA VAL A 44 5.52 -6.29 -25.30
C VAL A 44 4.82 -5.80 -26.56
N PHE A 45 3.67 -5.18 -26.39
CA PHE A 45 2.94 -4.48 -27.46
C PHE A 45 2.80 -3.01 -27.10
N LEU A 46 3.03 -2.16 -28.08
CA LEU A 46 2.67 -0.75 -28.01
C LEU A 46 1.30 -0.56 -28.64
N MET A 47 0.39 0.00 -27.87
CA MET A 47 -0.98 0.29 -28.31
C MET A 47 -1.20 1.79 -28.36
N LYS A 48 -1.86 2.27 -29.43
CA LYS A 48 -2.30 3.65 -29.58
C LYS A 48 -3.74 3.63 -30.11
N ASP A 49 -4.60 4.41 -29.49
CA ASP A 49 -6.03 4.52 -29.86
C ASP A 49 -6.76 3.16 -29.95
N GLY A 50 -6.39 2.22 -29.05
CA GLY A 50 -6.96 0.87 -29.01
C GLY A 50 -6.42 -0.11 -30.05
N GLN A 51 -5.41 0.26 -30.83
CA GLN A 51 -4.78 -0.58 -31.85
C GLN A 51 -3.32 -0.88 -31.51
N ILE A 52 -2.84 -2.08 -31.87
CA ILE A 52 -1.42 -2.40 -31.80
C ILE A 52 -0.70 -1.65 -32.91
N VAL A 53 0.26 -0.81 -32.57
CA VAL A 53 1.10 -0.08 -33.53
C VAL A 53 2.45 -0.74 -33.72
N ASP A 54 2.97 -1.41 -32.68
CA ASP A 54 4.23 -2.15 -32.74
C ASP A 54 4.38 -3.12 -31.57
N GLY A 55 5.41 -3.96 -31.57
CA GLY A 55 5.71 -4.86 -30.45
C GLY A 55 6.93 -5.71 -30.67
N PHE A 56 7.44 -6.31 -29.62
CA PHE A 56 8.59 -7.21 -29.68
C PHE A 56 8.45 -8.37 -28.69
N PRO A 57 8.92 -9.56 -29.05
CA PRO A 57 9.01 -10.69 -28.14
C PRO A 57 10.32 -10.67 -27.35
N GLY A 58 10.29 -11.18 -26.12
CA GLY A 58 11.48 -11.37 -25.30
C GLY A 58 11.90 -10.14 -24.50
N VAL A 59 13.11 -10.18 -23.97
CA VAL A 59 13.72 -9.11 -23.15
C VAL A 59 14.73 -8.38 -24.00
N ILE A 60 14.60 -7.06 -24.11
CA ILE A 60 15.58 -6.19 -24.78
C ILE A 60 16.22 -5.25 -23.74
N PRO A 61 17.46 -4.78 -23.97
CA PRO A 61 18.13 -3.83 -23.10
C PRO A 61 17.38 -2.49 -22.97
N GLU A 62 17.53 -1.80 -21.84
CA GLU A 62 16.88 -0.50 -21.59
C GLU A 62 17.13 0.53 -22.70
N ALA A 63 18.35 0.58 -23.25
CA ALA A 63 18.68 1.47 -24.37
C ALA A 63 17.82 1.23 -25.62
N GLN A 64 17.52 -0.04 -25.92
CA GLN A 64 16.66 -0.41 -27.04
C GLN A 64 15.18 -0.12 -26.74
N LEU A 65 14.75 -0.24 -25.48
CA LEU A 65 13.41 0.17 -25.05
C LEU A 65 13.21 1.68 -25.23
N ARG A 66 14.19 2.49 -24.84
CA ARG A 66 14.16 3.94 -25.04
C ARG A 66 14.11 4.30 -26.54
N ALA A 67 14.92 3.64 -27.37
CA ALA A 67 14.90 3.83 -28.81
C ALA A 67 13.53 3.43 -29.42
N PHE A 68 12.93 2.33 -28.96
CA PHE A 68 11.62 1.87 -29.38
C PHE A 68 10.53 2.91 -29.01
N LEU A 69 10.53 3.44 -27.79
CA LEU A 69 9.59 4.49 -27.38
C LEU A 69 9.77 5.77 -28.20
N SER A 70 11.01 6.23 -28.40
CA SER A 70 11.32 7.44 -29.18
C SER A 70 10.91 7.29 -30.64
N GLN A 71 11.08 6.11 -31.25
CA GLN A 71 10.65 5.82 -32.61
C GLN A 71 9.13 5.99 -32.82
N HIS A 72 8.36 5.79 -31.77
CA HIS A 72 6.90 5.99 -31.77
C HIS A 72 6.47 7.37 -31.24
N GLY A 73 7.42 8.29 -31.08
CA GLY A 73 7.16 9.66 -30.60
C GLY A 73 6.88 9.75 -29.11
N ILE A 74 7.28 8.74 -28.34
CA ILE A 74 7.18 8.70 -26.89
C ILE A 74 8.55 9.05 -26.34
N GLU A 75 8.73 10.30 -25.90
CA GLU A 75 9.98 10.80 -25.34
C GLU A 75 9.83 11.08 -23.85
N PRO A 76 10.93 10.94 -23.05
CA PRO A 76 10.89 11.38 -21.68
C PRO A 76 10.59 12.86 -21.65
N ALA A 77 9.69 13.29 -20.76
CA ALA A 77 9.46 14.68 -20.52
C ALA A 77 10.79 15.33 -20.13
N ALA A 78 11.36 16.14 -21.04
CA ALA A 78 12.61 16.85 -20.79
C ALA A 78 12.46 17.63 -19.46
N ALA A 79 13.49 17.59 -18.63
CA ALA A 79 13.59 18.44 -17.46
C ALA A 79 13.63 19.91 -17.92
N VAL A 80 12.51 20.51 -18.18
CA VAL A 80 12.33 21.95 -18.36
C VAL A 80 12.06 22.51 -16.97
N ALA A 81 13.11 23.04 -16.39
CA ALA A 81 12.92 24.09 -15.42
C ALA A 81 12.24 25.25 -16.16
N GLU A 82 11.15 25.78 -15.57
CA GLU A 82 10.39 26.97 -15.97
C GLU A 82 9.40 26.80 -17.14
N SER A 83 8.23 26.52 -16.77
CA SER A 83 6.91 27.10 -17.02
C SER A 83 5.84 26.07 -16.81
N VAL A 84 5.32 26.06 -15.60
CA VAL A 84 4.04 25.47 -15.26
C VAL A 84 2.96 26.27 -15.99
N ASP A 85 2.39 25.68 -17.04
CA ASP A 85 0.96 25.85 -17.24
C ASP A 85 0.38 24.62 -17.97
N SER A 86 -0.51 23.96 -17.23
CA SER A 86 -1.65 23.18 -17.71
C SER A 86 -1.40 21.95 -18.59
N ILE A 87 -0.98 20.81 -17.98
CA ILE A 87 -1.79 19.58 -18.01
C ILE A 87 -1.74 19.05 -16.59
N GLN A 88 -2.75 19.38 -15.82
CA GLN A 88 -3.01 18.83 -14.49
C GLN A 88 -3.21 17.32 -14.64
N ALA A 89 -2.26 16.51 -14.15
CA ALA A 89 -2.71 15.40 -13.33
C ALA A 89 -3.73 16.04 -12.38
N ALA A 90 -4.96 15.53 -12.34
CA ALA A 90 -5.92 16.03 -11.37
C ALA A 90 -5.17 16.09 -10.04
N PRO A 91 -5.09 17.24 -9.37
CA PRO A 91 -4.32 17.34 -8.15
C PRO A 91 -4.78 16.20 -7.26
N GLU A 92 -3.84 15.38 -6.77
CA GLU A 92 -4.21 14.39 -5.76
C GLU A 92 -4.88 15.20 -4.68
N LEU A 93 -6.18 14.99 -4.53
CA LEU A 93 -6.98 15.70 -3.56
C LEU A 93 -6.26 15.60 -2.22
N SER A 94 -6.05 16.72 -1.55
CA SER A 94 -5.55 16.69 -0.18
C SER A 94 -6.42 15.76 0.65
N ALA A 95 -5.90 15.18 1.71
CA ALA A 95 -6.67 14.30 2.58
C ALA A 95 -8.00 14.94 3.02
N GLN A 96 -8.02 16.26 3.24
CA GLN A 96 -9.24 16.99 3.58
C GLN A 96 -10.21 17.08 2.41
N GLU A 97 -9.75 17.36 1.21
CA GLU A 97 -10.60 17.38 0.01
C GLU A 97 -11.19 16.00 -0.30
N GLN A 98 -10.45 14.92 -0.04
CA GLN A 98 -10.97 13.55 -0.14
C GLN A 98 -12.13 13.31 0.84
N VAL A 99 -12.03 13.79 2.08
CA VAL A 99 -13.13 13.75 3.06
C VAL A 99 -14.35 14.51 2.54
N ASP A 100 -14.16 15.72 2.00
CA ASP A 100 -15.26 16.54 1.52
C ASP A 100 -15.96 15.90 0.31
N VAL A 101 -15.21 15.32 -0.62
CA VAL A 101 -15.73 14.56 -1.77
C VAL A 101 -16.50 13.33 -1.30
N ALA A 102 -15.94 12.56 -0.36
CA ALA A 102 -16.62 11.37 0.17
C ALA A 102 -17.92 11.72 0.91
N ARG A 103 -17.96 12.81 1.67
CA ARG A 103 -19.18 13.31 2.32
C ARG A 103 -20.23 13.75 1.31
N ALA A 104 -19.83 14.44 0.24
CA ALA A 104 -20.72 14.83 -0.84
C ALA A 104 -21.31 13.61 -1.57
N ALA A 105 -20.50 12.57 -1.80
CA ALA A 105 -20.94 11.33 -2.41
C ALA A 105 -22.00 10.61 -1.55
N ILE A 106 -21.79 10.52 -0.23
CA ILE A 106 -22.78 9.95 0.69
C ILE A 106 -24.08 10.75 0.68
N ALA A 107 -24.00 12.09 0.60
CA ALA A 107 -25.21 12.94 0.54
C ALA A 107 -26.01 12.72 -0.76
N ALA A 108 -25.32 12.39 -1.87
CA ALA A 108 -25.97 12.09 -3.15
C ALA A 108 -26.55 10.67 -3.19
N GLU A 109 -25.90 9.69 -2.55
CA GLU A 109 -26.28 8.28 -2.59
C GLU A 109 -26.19 7.65 -1.18
N PRO A 110 -27.11 8.00 -0.26
CA PRO A 110 -27.03 7.62 1.16
C PRO A 110 -27.18 6.11 1.43
N ASP A 111 -27.73 5.38 0.50
CA ASP A 111 -27.95 3.92 0.61
C ASP A 111 -26.74 3.09 0.18
N LYS A 112 -25.68 3.73 -0.32
CA LYS A 112 -24.44 3.04 -0.71
C LYS A 112 -23.45 2.95 0.45
N ASP A 113 -23.41 1.81 1.10
CA ASP A 113 -22.51 1.59 2.24
C ASP A 113 -21.01 1.61 1.88
N GLU A 114 -20.65 1.34 0.60
CA GLU A 114 -19.28 1.47 0.12
C GLU A 114 -18.73 2.89 0.30
N LEU A 115 -19.57 3.91 0.12
CA LEU A 115 -19.17 5.31 0.31
C LEU A 115 -18.81 5.62 1.77
N LYS A 116 -19.41 4.90 2.74
CA LYS A 116 -19.05 5.02 4.15
C LYS A 116 -17.65 4.48 4.42
N LEU A 117 -17.28 3.38 3.75
CA LEU A 117 -15.91 2.85 3.81
C LEU A 117 -14.91 3.84 3.19
N ASP A 118 -15.23 4.41 2.03
CA ASP A 118 -14.35 5.40 1.38
C ASP A 118 -14.17 6.66 2.25
N LEU A 119 -15.25 7.13 2.91
CA LEU A 119 -15.15 8.23 3.88
C LEU A 119 -14.27 7.86 5.08
N ALA A 120 -14.44 6.64 5.63
CA ALA A 120 -13.64 6.20 6.77
C ALA A 120 -12.14 6.17 6.42
N LEU A 121 -11.77 5.72 5.21
CA LEU A 121 -10.40 5.72 4.73
C LEU A 121 -9.85 7.14 4.58
N ALA A 122 -10.63 8.08 4.02
CA ALA A 122 -10.24 9.48 3.90
C ALA A 122 -10.05 10.15 5.29
N LEU A 123 -10.94 9.86 6.25
CA LEU A 123 -10.82 10.35 7.62
C LEU A 123 -9.56 9.83 8.33
N LEU A 124 -9.17 8.58 8.09
CA LEU A 124 -7.91 8.05 8.62
C LEU A 124 -6.69 8.79 8.07
N ALA A 125 -6.73 9.25 6.82
CA ALA A 125 -5.66 10.04 6.23
C ALA A 125 -5.55 11.45 6.85
N THR A 126 -6.66 12.00 7.40
CA THR A 126 -6.65 13.28 8.15
C THR A 126 -6.38 13.12 9.65
N GLY A 127 -6.26 11.88 10.15
CA GLY A 127 -6.11 11.60 11.58
C GLY A 127 -7.42 11.62 12.39
N SER A 128 -8.59 11.71 11.73
CA SER A 128 -9.92 11.70 12.37
C SER A 128 -10.35 10.27 12.73
N THR A 129 -9.59 9.64 13.61
CA THR A 129 -9.68 8.21 13.94
C THR A 129 -11.03 7.81 14.55
N ASP A 130 -11.59 8.65 15.45
CA ASP A 130 -12.85 8.34 16.15
C ASP A 130 -14.05 8.32 15.18
N GLU A 131 -14.13 9.29 14.26
CA GLU A 131 -15.19 9.32 13.25
C GLU A 131 -15.05 8.14 12.29
N ALA A 132 -13.83 7.82 11.87
CA ALA A 132 -13.55 6.66 11.02
C ALA A 132 -13.97 5.34 11.71
N ALA A 133 -13.68 5.19 13.01
CA ALA A 133 -14.07 4.03 13.80
C ALA A 133 -15.60 3.83 13.80
N GLY A 134 -16.36 4.89 14.06
CA GLY A 134 -17.82 4.82 14.03
C GLY A 134 -18.39 4.40 12.67
N LEU A 135 -17.78 4.85 11.57
CA LEU A 135 -18.20 4.44 10.23
C LEU A 135 -17.88 2.97 9.96
N ILE A 136 -16.68 2.49 10.32
CA ILE A 136 -16.27 1.09 10.13
C ILE A 136 -17.14 0.14 10.96
N GLU A 137 -17.46 0.49 12.22
CA GLU A 137 -18.35 -0.32 13.08
C GLU A 137 -19.77 -0.42 12.52
N GLY A 138 -20.24 0.60 11.80
CA GLY A 138 -21.54 0.63 11.17
C GLY A 138 -21.63 -0.06 9.81
N LEU A 139 -20.55 -0.65 9.29
CA LEU A 139 -20.53 -1.31 7.99
C LEU A 139 -21.31 -2.64 8.03
N PRO A 140 -22.03 -2.98 6.95
CA PRO A 140 -22.63 -4.29 6.79
C PRO A 140 -21.58 -5.39 6.67
N ALA A 141 -21.92 -6.63 7.03
CA ALA A 141 -21.00 -7.76 7.17
C ALA A 141 -20.14 -8.04 5.92
N ASN A 142 -20.68 -7.82 4.73
CA ASN A 142 -19.96 -7.99 3.47
C ASN A 142 -18.83 -6.95 3.30
N LEU A 143 -19.03 -5.71 3.75
CA LEU A 143 -18.00 -4.66 3.68
C LEU A 143 -17.06 -4.70 4.89
N ALA A 144 -17.51 -5.14 6.06
CA ALA A 144 -16.66 -5.32 7.23
C ALA A 144 -15.54 -6.35 7.00
N THR A 145 -15.71 -7.28 6.04
CA THR A 145 -14.70 -8.26 5.63
C THR A 145 -13.89 -7.87 4.40
N ASP A 146 -14.15 -6.71 3.80
CA ASP A 146 -13.31 -6.14 2.74
C ASP A 146 -11.90 -5.85 3.27
N ASP A 147 -10.86 -6.16 2.48
CA ASP A 147 -9.45 -5.96 2.89
C ASP A 147 -9.14 -4.52 3.29
N ARG A 148 -9.82 -3.52 2.69
CA ARG A 148 -9.67 -2.11 3.04
C ARG A 148 -10.24 -1.82 4.43
N ALA A 149 -11.43 -2.37 4.75
CA ALA A 149 -12.06 -2.21 6.06
C ALA A 149 -11.23 -2.92 7.14
N VAL A 150 -10.73 -4.12 6.86
CA VAL A 150 -9.87 -4.88 7.78
C VAL A 150 -8.57 -4.13 8.07
N ARG A 151 -7.93 -3.54 7.06
CA ARG A 151 -6.75 -2.69 7.23
C ARG A 151 -7.06 -1.41 8.01
N ALA A 152 -8.18 -0.76 7.69
CA ALA A 152 -8.64 0.42 8.43
C ALA A 152 -8.87 0.12 9.90
N THR A 153 -9.54 -1.00 10.23
CA THR A 153 -9.75 -1.46 11.60
C THR A 153 -8.43 -1.66 12.35
N ALA A 154 -7.44 -2.28 11.71
CA ALA A 154 -6.12 -2.47 12.31
C ALA A 154 -5.42 -1.12 12.59
N ARG A 155 -5.46 -0.18 11.63
CA ARG A 155 -4.89 1.18 11.81
C ARG A 155 -5.58 1.95 12.94
N ILE A 156 -6.92 1.88 13.02
CA ILE A 156 -7.71 2.49 14.10
C ILE A 156 -7.27 1.89 15.45
N GLY A 157 -7.15 0.57 15.55
CA GLY A 157 -6.69 -0.10 16.77
C GLY A 157 -5.31 0.39 17.24
N PHE A 158 -4.36 0.53 16.31
CA PHE A 158 -3.05 1.08 16.64
C PHE A 158 -3.11 2.57 17.04
N ALA A 159 -3.86 3.39 16.32
CA ALA A 159 -4.01 4.81 16.68
C ALA A 159 -4.66 4.98 18.07
N SER A 160 -5.69 4.19 18.36
CA SER A 160 -6.35 4.18 19.68
C SER A 160 -5.41 3.74 20.80
N ALA A 161 -4.51 2.80 20.56
CA ALA A 161 -3.52 2.36 21.54
C ALA A 161 -2.55 3.50 21.95
N LEU A 162 -2.34 4.49 21.10
CA LEU A 162 -1.53 5.67 21.39
C LEU A 162 -2.31 6.81 22.08
N ALA A 163 -3.63 6.70 22.20
CA ALA A 163 -4.42 7.72 22.89
C ALA A 163 -3.99 7.82 24.37
N GLY A 164 -3.37 8.94 24.72
CA GLY A 164 -2.81 9.15 26.07
C GLY A 164 -1.51 8.38 26.37
N ALA A 165 -0.90 7.72 25.38
CA ALA A 165 0.36 7.02 25.57
C ALA A 165 1.53 8.00 25.82
N PRO A 166 2.59 7.55 26.54
CA PRO A 166 3.80 8.33 26.73
C PRO A 166 4.50 8.65 25.40
N ALA A 167 5.31 9.71 25.40
CA ALA A 167 6.12 10.07 24.25
C ALA A 167 7.14 8.95 23.90
N SER A 168 7.52 8.85 22.63
CA SER A 168 8.47 7.82 22.16
C SER A 168 9.77 7.79 22.96
N SER A 169 10.31 8.96 23.36
CA SER A 169 11.54 9.06 24.16
C SER A 169 11.39 8.48 25.58
N GLU A 170 10.21 8.60 26.16
CA GLU A 170 9.91 8.00 27.47
C GLU A 170 9.79 6.48 27.36
N LEU A 171 9.14 5.99 26.31
CA LEU A 171 9.06 4.56 26.01
C LEU A 171 10.44 3.95 25.78
N ASP A 172 11.31 4.64 25.03
CA ASP A 172 12.70 4.22 24.83
C ASP A 172 13.46 4.14 26.15
N ALA A 173 13.27 5.11 27.07
CA ALA A 173 13.87 5.08 28.39
C ALA A 173 13.33 3.93 29.26
N ARG A 174 12.04 3.64 29.23
CA ARG A 174 11.42 2.48 29.90
C ARG A 174 11.99 1.16 29.42
N ILE A 175 12.11 1.00 28.09
CA ILE A 175 12.65 -0.22 27.47
C ILE A 175 14.16 -0.37 27.83
N ALA A 176 14.91 0.72 27.84
CA ALA A 176 16.33 0.71 28.23
C ALA A 176 16.53 0.32 29.69
N ALA A 177 15.66 0.79 30.57
CA ALA A 177 15.68 0.47 32.02
C ALA A 177 15.20 -0.96 32.27
N ASN A 178 14.22 -1.44 31.51
CA ASN A 178 13.65 -2.79 31.64
C ASN A 178 13.30 -3.36 30.28
N ALA A 179 14.15 -4.20 29.74
CA ALA A 179 13.95 -4.85 28.44
C ALA A 179 12.67 -5.76 28.39
N ALA A 180 12.15 -6.14 29.56
CA ALA A 180 10.92 -6.91 29.71
C ALA A 180 9.65 -6.04 29.88
N ASP A 181 9.75 -4.72 29.73
CA ASP A 181 8.58 -3.84 29.71
C ASP A 181 7.83 -4.00 28.37
N LEU A 182 6.95 -5.00 28.34
CA LEU A 182 6.22 -5.38 27.12
C LEU A 182 5.17 -4.35 26.72
N GLU A 183 4.61 -3.63 27.68
CA GLU A 183 3.71 -2.51 27.39
C GLU A 183 4.44 -1.38 26.66
N ALA A 184 5.59 -0.95 27.17
CA ALA A 184 6.41 0.06 26.51
C ALA A 184 6.86 -0.39 25.12
N ARG A 185 7.23 -1.67 24.94
CA ARG A 185 7.55 -2.23 23.60
C ARG A 185 6.35 -2.21 22.66
N HIS A 186 5.15 -2.55 23.13
CA HIS A 186 3.94 -2.46 22.32
C HIS A 186 3.71 -1.04 21.81
N LEU A 187 3.64 -0.07 22.74
CA LEU A 187 3.41 1.33 22.38
C LEU A 187 4.52 1.87 21.47
N ARG A 188 5.77 1.49 21.71
CA ARG A 188 6.89 1.88 20.86
C ARG A 188 6.80 1.28 19.46
N GLY A 189 6.39 0.01 19.34
CA GLY A 189 6.11 -0.65 18.07
C GLY A 189 4.99 0.06 17.29
N VAL A 190 3.93 0.45 18.00
CA VAL A 190 2.83 1.22 17.39
C VAL A 190 3.31 2.60 16.91
N HIS A 191 4.12 3.32 17.67
CA HIS A 191 4.73 4.57 17.20
C HIS A 191 5.55 4.39 15.93
N HIS A 192 6.37 3.33 15.86
CA HIS A 192 7.14 3.02 14.66
C HIS A 192 6.24 2.74 13.45
N LEU A 193 5.20 1.92 13.64
CA LEU A 193 4.28 1.54 12.56
C LEU A 193 3.54 2.74 11.98
N LEU A 194 3.02 3.61 12.83
CA LEU A 194 2.31 4.81 12.38
C LEU A 194 3.24 5.87 11.77
N ALA A 195 4.55 5.78 12.05
CA ALA A 195 5.59 6.59 11.41
C ALA A 195 6.14 5.97 10.11
N GLY A 196 5.57 4.85 9.62
CA GLY A 196 6.07 4.13 8.43
C GLY A 196 7.40 3.41 8.63
N GLN A 197 7.81 3.19 9.88
CA GLN A 197 9.05 2.47 10.25
C GLN A 197 8.73 1.00 10.50
N ASP A 198 8.27 0.32 9.47
CA ASP A 198 7.63 -0.99 9.55
C ASP A 198 8.53 -2.07 10.16
N GLU A 199 9.81 -2.14 9.75
CA GLU A 199 10.74 -3.12 10.30
C GLU A 199 10.99 -2.90 11.79
N ALA A 200 11.16 -1.63 12.23
CA ALA A 200 11.36 -1.30 13.63
C ALA A 200 10.11 -1.65 14.48
N ALA A 201 8.91 -1.45 13.92
CA ALA A 201 7.67 -1.86 14.57
C ALA A 201 7.61 -3.38 14.78
N LEU A 202 7.87 -4.14 13.71
CA LEU A 202 7.86 -5.60 13.75
C LEU A 202 8.92 -6.18 14.69
N GLU A 203 10.10 -5.55 14.80
CA GLU A 203 11.13 -5.94 15.78
C GLU A 203 10.60 -5.82 17.24
N GLN A 204 9.88 -4.74 17.57
CA GLN A 204 9.29 -4.60 18.91
C GLN A 204 8.25 -5.70 19.17
N PHE A 205 7.35 -5.96 18.23
CA PHE A 205 6.30 -6.97 18.40
C PHE A 205 6.86 -8.40 18.44
N ILE A 206 7.90 -8.71 17.67
CA ILE A 206 8.62 -10.00 17.74
C ILE A 206 9.34 -10.16 19.09
N ALA A 207 9.97 -9.10 19.60
CA ALA A 207 10.63 -9.13 20.91
C ALA A 207 9.60 -9.39 22.04
N MET A 208 8.41 -8.81 21.96
CA MET A 208 7.31 -9.11 22.89
C MET A 208 6.90 -10.58 22.81
N LEU A 209 6.69 -11.10 21.58
CA LEU A 209 6.28 -12.49 21.39
C LEU A 209 7.31 -13.49 21.92
N ALA A 210 8.59 -13.19 21.73
CA ALA A 210 9.70 -14.02 22.24
C ALA A 210 9.80 -13.98 23.78
N ALA A 211 9.46 -12.86 24.43
CA ALA A 211 9.52 -12.70 25.86
C ALA A 211 8.30 -13.33 26.58
N ASP A 212 7.10 -13.06 26.12
CA ASP A 212 5.87 -13.65 26.64
C ASP A 212 4.77 -13.66 25.58
N ARG A 213 4.50 -14.83 25.02
CA ARG A 213 3.46 -15.02 23.99
C ARG A 213 2.04 -14.77 24.49
N ASN A 214 1.80 -14.89 25.78
CA ASN A 214 0.47 -14.77 26.41
C ASN A 214 0.24 -13.39 27.03
N PHE A 215 1.21 -12.49 26.98
CA PHE A 215 1.09 -11.14 27.54
C PHE A 215 -0.20 -10.47 27.05
N ALA A 216 -0.96 -9.89 27.97
CA ALA A 216 -2.21 -9.15 27.70
C ALA A 216 -3.12 -9.91 26.69
N ASP A 217 -3.49 -11.13 27.02
CA ASP A 217 -4.37 -12.00 26.21
C ASP A 217 -3.85 -12.25 24.78
N GLY A 218 -2.53 -12.44 24.64
CA GLY A 218 -1.88 -12.74 23.36
C GLY A 218 -1.69 -11.50 22.50
N LEU A 219 -1.62 -10.32 23.09
CA LEU A 219 -1.35 -9.04 22.40
C LEU A 219 -0.17 -9.09 21.44
N PRO A 220 1.00 -9.72 21.75
CA PRO A 220 2.13 -9.77 20.83
C PRO A 220 1.78 -10.41 19.47
N ARG A 221 1.03 -11.51 19.51
CA ARG A 221 0.56 -12.18 18.29
C ARG A 221 -0.48 -11.35 17.54
N LYS A 222 -1.43 -10.75 18.26
CA LYS A 222 -2.46 -9.88 17.67
C LYS A 222 -1.81 -8.69 16.97
N ALA A 223 -0.88 -7.98 17.64
CA ALA A 223 -0.16 -6.84 17.10
C ALA A 223 0.62 -7.20 15.80
N LEU A 224 1.28 -8.38 15.77
CA LEU A 224 1.97 -8.84 14.56
C LEU A 224 0.99 -9.10 13.41
N ILE A 225 -0.13 -9.78 13.67
CA ILE A 225 -1.14 -10.08 12.64
C ILE A 225 -1.73 -8.78 12.08
N ASP A 226 -2.04 -7.82 12.92
CA ASP A 226 -2.61 -6.53 12.52
C ASP A 226 -1.57 -5.68 11.78
N ALA A 227 -0.30 -5.68 12.22
CA ALA A 227 0.79 -5.04 11.50
C ALA A 227 0.97 -5.63 10.09
N PHE A 228 0.89 -6.96 9.93
CA PHE A 228 0.97 -7.62 8.61
C PHE A 228 -0.19 -7.26 7.65
N ARG A 229 -1.29 -6.72 8.17
CA ARG A 229 -2.41 -6.23 7.35
C ARG A 229 -2.18 -4.80 6.87
N VAL A 230 -1.44 -4.02 7.65
CA VAL A 230 -1.19 -2.59 7.40
C VAL A 230 0.05 -2.37 6.53
N ILE A 231 1.08 -3.19 6.71
CA ILE A 231 2.37 -3.08 6.00
C ILE A 231 2.21 -3.55 4.56
N GLU A 232 2.69 -2.72 3.62
CA GLU A 232 2.58 -2.98 2.17
C GLU A 232 3.77 -3.78 1.63
N ASP A 233 4.93 -3.78 2.31
CA ASP A 233 6.11 -4.56 1.92
C ASP A 233 5.89 -6.05 2.17
N GLU A 234 5.47 -6.77 1.12
CA GLU A 234 5.19 -8.21 1.18
C GLU A 234 6.42 -9.05 1.53
N ASP A 235 7.62 -8.65 1.14
CA ASP A 235 8.86 -9.36 1.45
C ASP A 235 9.19 -9.23 2.93
N LEU A 236 9.03 -8.03 3.48
CA LEU A 236 9.17 -7.76 4.92
C LEU A 236 8.15 -8.59 5.70
N VAL A 237 6.87 -8.53 5.35
CA VAL A 237 5.79 -9.30 5.97
C VAL A 237 6.08 -10.80 5.94
N SER A 238 6.50 -11.34 4.80
CA SER A 238 6.83 -12.75 4.64
C SER A 238 7.99 -13.20 5.52
N ARG A 239 9.01 -12.35 5.67
CA ARG A 239 10.16 -12.59 6.55
C ARG A 239 9.73 -12.66 8.01
N TYR A 240 8.90 -11.72 8.47
CA TYR A 240 8.45 -11.68 9.85
C TYR A 240 7.36 -12.71 10.19
N ARG A 241 6.53 -13.12 9.23
CA ARG A 241 5.64 -14.28 9.39
C ARG A 241 6.41 -15.56 9.68
N ARG A 242 7.56 -15.78 9.00
CA ARG A 242 8.44 -16.93 9.31
C ARG A 242 9.04 -16.82 10.71
N LYS A 243 9.54 -15.62 11.11
CA LYS A 243 10.03 -15.39 12.49
C LYS A 243 8.95 -15.66 13.53
N MET A 244 7.73 -15.15 13.32
CA MET A 244 6.59 -15.39 14.20
C MET A 244 6.28 -16.89 14.34
N SER A 245 6.22 -17.61 13.22
CA SER A 245 5.95 -19.05 13.23
C SER A 245 7.00 -19.82 14.04
N SER A 246 8.29 -19.49 13.89
CA SER A 246 9.37 -20.17 14.65
C SER A 246 9.34 -19.90 16.16
N LEU A 247 8.63 -18.87 16.61
CA LEU A 247 8.46 -18.58 18.04
C LEU A 247 7.20 -19.24 18.62
N LEU A 248 6.24 -19.61 17.77
CA LEU A 248 4.99 -20.22 18.21
C LEU A 248 5.05 -21.75 18.27
N PHE A 249 5.88 -22.35 17.44
CA PHE A 249 6.07 -23.80 17.29
C PHE A 249 7.52 -24.22 17.55
#